data_52cab6748881538c5097b27a60801683
#
_entry.id   52cab6748881538c5097b27a60801683
#
_cell.length_a   1.000
_cell.length_b   1.000
_cell.length_c   1.000
_cell.angle_alpha   90.00
_cell.angle_beta   90.00
_cell.angle_gamma   90.00
#
_symmetry.space_group_name_H-M   'P 1'
#
loop_
_entity.id
_entity.type
_entity.pdbx_description
1 polymer ?
#
loop_
_entity_poly.entity_id
_entity_poly.type
_entity_poly.pdbx_seq_one_letter_code
_entity_poly.pdbx_strand_id
1 'polypeptide(L)'
;MQIAITITNKAISLSPAGVLQIKRALCRKRHDLVDRKVQIDGKPAISMRYRNKKQTGLIHLDPMYGSDKHQLGNMPELNEESDLMCPDCSASLIADGERCPDCGSPIYAFEVPLKGMVQGCLKPGCGWHRWEQVDSAWNDEYVEISVADDGCGIPKSQLSTLFEPFTSTKGQGGTGLGLAVTWGIVDNHNGTISVESEVGVGTTFIIRIPVGP
;
A
#
# COMPACT_ATOMS: atom_id res chain seq x y z
N MET A 1 -4.55 24.37 -17.72
CA MET A 1 -4.70 23.84 -16.35
C MET A 1 -4.86 22.34 -16.45
N GLN A 2 -3.85 21.64 -16.07
CA GLN A 2 -3.85 20.18 -16.00
C GLN A 2 -4.11 19.78 -14.55
N ILE A 3 -4.98 18.83 -14.30
CA ILE A 3 -5.27 18.32 -12.96
C ILE A 3 -4.74 16.89 -12.89
N ALA A 4 -3.88 16.61 -11.93
CA ALA A 4 -3.40 15.27 -11.63
C ALA A 4 -4.00 14.81 -10.29
N ILE A 5 -4.61 13.63 -10.27
CA ILE A 5 -5.10 12.98 -9.05
C ILE A 5 -4.23 11.76 -8.81
N THR A 6 -3.61 11.71 -7.64
CA THR A 6 -2.81 10.59 -7.20
C THR A 6 -3.41 10.04 -5.90
N ILE A 7 -3.75 8.77 -5.90
CA ILE A 7 -4.16 8.08 -4.68
C ILE A 7 -2.99 7.20 -4.28
N THR A 8 -2.39 7.53 -3.16
CA THR A 8 -1.30 6.73 -2.61
C THR A 8 -1.67 6.24 -1.24
N ASN A 9 -1.41 4.98 -1.06
CA ASN A 9 -1.34 4.35 0.21
C ASN A 9 0.13 4.02 0.45
N LYS A 10 0.63 4.21 1.66
CA LYS A 10 2.00 3.81 1.98
C LYS A 10 2.25 2.31 1.77
N ALA A 11 1.21 1.50 1.75
CA ALA A 11 1.28 0.06 1.61
C ALA A 11 1.12 -0.47 0.18
N ILE A 12 0.36 0.24 -0.68
CA ILE A 12 0.12 -0.16 -2.07
C ILE A 12 0.16 1.04 -3.02
N SER A 13 0.37 0.77 -4.31
CA SER A 13 0.12 1.73 -5.39
C SER A 13 -0.39 1.00 -6.61
N LEU A 14 -1.17 1.68 -7.45
CA LEU A 14 -1.54 1.19 -8.77
C LEU A 14 -0.44 1.55 -9.77
N SER A 15 -0.05 0.57 -10.59
CA SER A 15 0.78 0.82 -11.78
C SER A 15 -0.06 1.51 -12.87
N PRO A 16 0.57 2.12 -13.89
CA PRO A 16 -0.14 2.67 -15.04
C PRO A 16 -1.01 1.64 -15.77
N ALA A 17 -0.70 0.34 -15.65
CA ALA A 17 -1.47 -0.76 -16.21
C ALA A 17 -2.60 -1.26 -15.28
N GLY A 18 -2.88 -0.57 -14.15
CA GLY A 18 -3.92 -0.95 -13.19
C GLY A 18 -3.56 -2.14 -12.30
N VAL A 19 -2.30 -2.60 -12.28
CA VAL A 19 -1.84 -3.69 -11.42
C VAL A 19 -1.38 -3.15 -10.08
N LEU A 20 -1.80 -3.78 -8.98
CA LEU A 20 -1.43 -3.40 -7.62
C LEU A 20 0.04 -3.70 -7.34
N GLN A 21 0.78 -2.71 -6.86
CA GLN A 21 2.12 -2.87 -6.30
C GLN A 21 2.04 -2.83 -4.77
N ILE A 22 2.56 -3.84 -4.12
CA ILE A 22 2.71 -3.92 -2.67
C ILE A 22 3.98 -3.15 -2.28
N LYS A 23 3.83 -2.11 -1.47
CA LYS A 23 4.94 -1.26 -0.97
C LYS A 23 5.30 -1.54 0.47
N ARG A 24 4.43 -2.22 1.21
CA ARG A 24 4.64 -2.71 2.57
C ARG A 24 4.00 -4.08 2.72
N ALA A 25 4.74 -5.00 3.27
CA ALA A 25 4.31 -6.35 3.58
C ALA A 25 4.79 -6.68 4.99
N LEU A 26 3.90 -7.00 5.90
CA LEU A 26 4.23 -7.18 7.31
C LEU A 26 4.13 -8.64 7.73
N CYS A 27 5.11 -9.09 8.50
CA CYS A 27 5.00 -10.34 9.23
C CYS A 27 4.09 -10.18 10.46
N ARG A 28 3.70 -11.29 11.11
CA ARG A 28 2.87 -11.29 12.34
C ARG A 28 3.44 -10.46 13.49
N LYS A 29 4.77 -10.20 13.51
CA LYS A 29 5.45 -9.32 14.48
C LYS A 29 5.74 -7.93 13.92
N ARG A 30 5.11 -7.58 12.80
CA ARG A 30 5.13 -6.25 12.17
C ARG A 30 6.46 -5.79 11.57
N HIS A 31 7.40 -6.67 11.31
CA HIS A 31 8.56 -6.32 10.49
C HIS A 31 8.14 -6.22 9.04
N ASP A 32 8.66 -5.21 8.36
CA ASP A 32 8.42 -5.01 6.93
C ASP A 32 9.27 -6.01 6.13
N LEU A 33 8.60 -6.81 5.33
CA LEU A 33 9.24 -7.81 4.47
C LEU A 33 9.76 -7.21 3.16
N VAL A 34 9.45 -5.93 2.88
CA VAL A 34 9.92 -5.25 1.67
C VAL A 34 11.39 -4.90 1.81
N ASP A 35 12.23 -5.58 1.04
CA ASP A 35 13.67 -5.36 0.99
C ASP A 35 14.03 -4.39 -0.13
N ARG A 36 14.44 -3.19 0.25
CA ARG A 36 14.82 -2.13 -0.70
C ARG A 36 16.16 -2.35 -1.38
N LYS A 37 16.96 -3.31 -0.89
CA LYS A 37 18.26 -3.65 -1.47
C LYS A 37 18.13 -4.64 -2.63
N VAL A 38 17.07 -5.43 -2.65
CA VAL A 38 16.76 -6.38 -3.71
C VAL A 38 15.63 -5.82 -4.56
N GLN A 39 15.83 -5.86 -5.88
CA GLN A 39 14.85 -5.32 -6.82
C GLN A 39 14.46 -6.36 -7.87
N ILE A 40 13.19 -6.37 -8.20
CA ILE A 40 12.61 -7.12 -9.32
C ILE A 40 11.96 -6.09 -10.25
N ASP A 41 12.41 -6.03 -11.49
CA ASP A 41 11.96 -5.05 -12.49
C ASP A 41 12.00 -3.59 -11.95
N GLY A 42 13.09 -3.23 -11.21
CA GLY A 42 13.28 -1.89 -10.63
C GLY A 42 12.40 -1.57 -9.41
N LYS A 43 11.71 -2.56 -8.83
CA LYS A 43 10.86 -2.39 -7.65
C LYS A 43 11.40 -3.20 -6.47
N PRO A 44 11.38 -2.65 -5.24
CA PRO A 44 11.79 -3.37 -4.04
C PRO A 44 11.02 -4.68 -3.88
N ALA A 45 11.74 -5.78 -3.70
CA ALA A 45 11.16 -7.12 -3.57
C ALA A 45 10.61 -7.38 -2.16
N ILE A 46 9.70 -8.35 -2.03
CA ILE A 46 9.24 -8.86 -0.73
C ILE A 46 10.11 -10.07 -0.40
N SER A 47 10.91 -9.98 0.66
CA SER A 47 11.90 -10.97 1.03
C SER A 47 11.43 -11.87 2.16
N MET A 48 11.64 -13.17 2.01
CA MET A 48 11.34 -14.19 3.01
C MET A 48 12.51 -15.14 3.16
N ARG A 49 12.67 -15.70 4.35
CA ARG A 49 13.67 -16.75 4.59
C ARG A 49 12.99 -18.10 4.57
N TYR A 50 13.55 -19.02 3.79
CA TYR A 50 13.16 -20.41 3.88
C TYR A 50 14.21 -21.24 4.65
N ARG A 51 13.78 -22.30 5.31
CA ARG A 51 14.63 -23.27 5.99
C ARG A 51 14.01 -24.66 5.89
N ASN A 52 14.84 -25.63 5.61
CA ASN A 52 14.52 -27.04 5.76
C ASN A 52 15.71 -27.77 6.39
N LYS A 53 15.65 -29.11 6.54
CA LYS A 53 16.73 -29.91 7.15
C LYS A 53 18.09 -29.78 6.44
N LYS A 54 18.11 -29.40 5.16
CA LYS A 54 19.35 -29.46 4.33
C LYS A 54 19.92 -28.07 4.08
N GLN A 55 19.07 -27.05 4.01
CA GLN A 55 19.50 -25.71 3.61
C GLN A 55 18.58 -24.60 4.13
N THR A 56 19.13 -23.41 4.15
CA THR A 56 18.42 -22.16 4.40
C THR A 56 18.81 -21.14 3.36
N GLY A 57 17.91 -20.23 3.03
CA GLY A 57 18.17 -19.17 2.05
C GLY A 57 17.10 -18.08 2.08
N LEU A 58 17.26 -17.12 1.19
CA LEU A 58 16.27 -16.08 0.96
C LEU A 58 15.58 -16.30 -0.39
N ILE A 59 14.34 -15.95 -0.44
CA ILE A 59 13.54 -15.82 -1.65
C ILE A 59 12.98 -14.42 -1.73
N HIS A 60 12.73 -13.96 -2.93
CA HIS A 60 12.27 -12.63 -3.20
C HIS A 60 11.06 -12.71 -4.12
N LEU A 61 9.91 -12.24 -3.61
CA LEU A 61 8.68 -12.17 -4.39
C LEU A 61 8.62 -10.84 -5.13
N ASP A 62 8.11 -10.88 -6.34
CA ASP A 62 7.75 -9.66 -7.07
C ASP A 62 6.69 -8.90 -6.27
N PRO A 63 6.85 -7.59 -6.03
CA PRO A 63 5.87 -6.79 -5.31
C PRO A 63 4.58 -6.54 -6.11
N MET A 64 4.54 -6.91 -7.38
CA MET A 64 3.32 -6.80 -8.19
C MET A 64 2.38 -7.95 -7.87
N TYR A 65 1.19 -7.63 -7.38
CA TYR A 65 0.17 -8.63 -7.03
C TYR A 65 -0.21 -9.46 -8.27
N GLY A 66 -0.18 -10.78 -8.11
CA GLY A 66 -0.48 -11.71 -9.20
C GLY A 66 0.68 -11.95 -10.18
N SER A 67 1.87 -11.42 -9.91
CA SER A 67 3.06 -11.72 -10.69
C SER A 67 3.64 -13.09 -10.35
N ASP A 68 4.22 -13.74 -11.35
CA ASP A 68 4.99 -14.99 -11.24
C ASP A 68 6.51 -14.80 -11.32
N LYS A 69 6.96 -13.53 -11.43
CA LYS A 69 8.39 -13.16 -11.57
C LYS A 69 9.15 -13.23 -10.25
N HIS A 70 8.93 -14.28 -9.47
CA HIS A 70 9.61 -14.45 -8.20
C HIS A 70 11.05 -14.95 -8.38
N GLN A 71 11.96 -14.48 -7.55
CA GLN A 71 13.33 -14.97 -7.47
C GLN A 71 13.45 -15.98 -6.34
N LEU A 72 13.16 -17.23 -6.63
CA LEU A 72 13.15 -18.32 -5.64
C LEU A 72 14.54 -18.92 -5.40
N GLY A 73 15.52 -18.58 -6.24
CA GLY A 73 16.88 -19.14 -6.14
C GLY A 73 16.87 -20.67 -6.26
N ASN A 74 17.61 -21.31 -5.37
CA ASN A 74 17.67 -22.77 -5.27
C ASN A 74 16.72 -23.31 -4.18
N MET A 75 15.62 -22.61 -3.89
CA MET A 75 14.65 -23.06 -2.90
C MET A 75 14.04 -24.40 -3.34
N PRO A 76 14.11 -25.43 -2.50
CA PRO A 76 13.44 -26.69 -2.79
C PRO A 76 11.92 -26.51 -2.69
N GLU A 77 11.17 -27.43 -3.26
CA GLU A 77 9.72 -27.47 -3.08
C GLU A 77 9.38 -27.48 -1.58
N LEU A 78 8.48 -26.58 -1.18
CA LEU A 78 8.01 -26.52 0.20
C LEU A 78 7.20 -27.77 0.52
N ASN A 79 7.54 -28.39 1.62
CA ASN A 79 6.83 -29.54 2.19
C ASN A 79 6.56 -29.31 3.68
N GLU A 80 6.01 -30.28 4.39
CA GLU A 80 5.69 -30.19 5.82
C GLU A 80 6.92 -29.99 6.72
N GLU A 81 8.12 -30.28 6.23
CA GLU A 81 9.39 -30.09 6.95
C GLU A 81 10.06 -28.74 6.61
N SER A 82 9.39 -27.89 5.84
CA SER A 82 9.91 -26.60 5.41
C SER A 82 9.29 -25.46 6.19
N ASP A 83 10.13 -24.55 6.67
CA ASP A 83 9.71 -23.29 7.25
C ASP A 83 9.86 -22.17 6.23
N LEU A 84 8.89 -21.28 6.19
CA LEU A 84 9.00 -19.97 5.55
C LEU A 84 8.77 -18.89 6.61
N MET A 85 9.71 -17.96 6.76
CA MET A 85 9.74 -17.09 7.90
C MET A 85 10.21 -15.67 7.56
N CYS A 86 9.88 -14.73 8.44
CA CYS A 86 10.41 -13.38 8.41
C CYS A 86 11.95 -13.39 8.53
N PRO A 87 12.68 -12.66 7.66
CA PRO A 87 14.14 -12.58 7.76
C PRO A 87 14.64 -12.00 9.08
N ASP A 88 13.90 -11.08 9.69
CA ASP A 88 14.32 -10.34 10.87
C ASP A 88 14.01 -11.06 12.18
N CYS A 89 12.79 -11.59 12.32
CA CYS A 89 12.34 -12.13 13.61
C CYS A 89 12.03 -13.63 13.58
N SER A 90 12.20 -14.29 12.44
CA SER A 90 11.91 -15.72 12.24
C SER A 90 10.46 -16.14 12.55
N ALA A 91 9.52 -15.19 12.60
CA ALA A 91 8.09 -15.53 12.69
C ALA A 91 7.67 -16.28 11.43
N SER A 92 6.89 -17.34 11.58
CA SER A 92 6.38 -18.12 10.46
C SER A 92 5.52 -17.26 9.53
N LEU A 93 5.73 -17.45 8.24
CA LEU A 93 4.92 -16.88 7.16
C LEU A 93 4.11 -17.97 6.45
N ILE A 94 4.14 -19.21 6.93
CA ILE A 94 3.24 -20.26 6.47
C ILE A 94 1.88 -20.04 7.10
N ALA A 95 0.82 -20.12 6.30
CA ALA A 95 -0.55 -20.07 6.79
C ALA A 95 -0.88 -21.39 7.50
N ASP A 96 -1.14 -21.30 8.82
CA ASP A 96 -1.35 -22.49 9.66
C ASP A 96 -2.62 -23.23 9.23
N GLY A 97 -2.47 -24.52 8.89
CA GLY A 97 -3.58 -25.41 8.52
C GLY A 97 -4.16 -25.19 7.14
N GLU A 98 -3.72 -24.15 6.42
CA GLU A 98 -4.19 -23.89 5.05
C GLU A 98 -3.28 -24.50 3.99
N ARG A 99 -3.89 -24.94 2.89
CA ARG A 99 -3.22 -25.53 1.75
C ARG A 99 -3.68 -24.87 0.46
N CYS A 100 -2.80 -24.82 -0.51
CA CYS A 100 -3.14 -24.35 -1.84
C CYS A 100 -4.28 -25.20 -2.43
N PRO A 101 -5.41 -24.61 -2.83
CA PRO A 101 -6.53 -25.35 -3.39
C PRO A 101 -6.19 -26.02 -4.74
N ASP A 102 -5.22 -25.48 -5.47
CA ASP A 102 -4.87 -25.98 -6.80
C ASP A 102 -3.89 -27.14 -6.75
N CYS A 103 -2.97 -27.19 -5.75
CA CYS A 103 -1.90 -28.19 -5.75
C CYS A 103 -1.62 -28.83 -4.37
N GLY A 104 -2.35 -28.45 -3.31
CA GLY A 104 -2.20 -29.01 -1.97
C GLY A 104 -0.92 -28.60 -1.21
N SER A 105 -0.04 -27.82 -1.80
CA SER A 105 1.20 -27.36 -1.15
C SER A 105 0.93 -26.33 -0.05
N PRO A 106 1.86 -26.18 0.93
CA PRO A 106 1.80 -25.08 1.89
C PRO A 106 1.73 -23.73 1.18
N ILE A 107 1.00 -22.78 1.77
CA ILE A 107 0.89 -21.42 1.27
C ILE A 107 1.56 -20.45 2.24
N TYR A 108 2.11 -19.37 1.70
CA TYR A 108 2.58 -18.24 2.50
C TYR A 108 1.46 -17.26 2.77
N ALA A 109 1.60 -16.51 3.86
CA ALA A 109 0.72 -15.40 4.19
C ALA A 109 1.51 -14.26 4.81
N PHE A 110 1.20 -13.04 4.38
CA PHE A 110 1.67 -11.81 5.01
C PHE A 110 0.61 -10.74 4.94
N GLU A 111 0.67 -9.81 5.86
CA GLU A 111 -0.26 -8.70 5.92
C GLU A 111 0.20 -7.56 5.03
N VAL A 112 -0.73 -7.00 4.28
CA VAL A 112 -0.57 -5.71 3.62
C VAL A 112 -1.40 -4.72 4.41
N PRO A 113 -0.76 -3.67 4.97
CA PRO A 113 -1.49 -2.63 5.67
C PRO A 113 -2.66 -2.10 4.84
N LEU A 114 -3.80 -1.83 5.48
CA LEU A 114 -5.13 -1.56 4.97
C LEU A 114 -6.05 -2.78 4.89
N LYS A 115 -5.91 -3.68 5.84
CA LYS A 115 -6.85 -4.79 6.04
C LYS A 115 -6.78 -5.86 4.95
N GLY A 116 -5.58 -6.14 4.46
CA GLY A 116 -5.40 -7.19 3.48
C GLY A 116 -4.39 -8.24 3.93
N MET A 117 -4.77 -9.50 3.79
CA MET A 117 -3.87 -10.63 3.87
C MET A 117 -3.60 -11.11 2.44
N VAL A 118 -2.36 -11.12 2.04
CA VAL A 118 -1.94 -11.75 0.80
C VAL A 118 -1.45 -13.15 1.10
N GLN A 119 -2.00 -14.10 0.39
CA GLN A 119 -1.63 -15.50 0.44
C GLN A 119 -1.20 -15.97 -0.94
N GLY A 120 -0.29 -16.92 -1.01
CA GLY A 120 0.13 -17.48 -2.28
C GLY A 120 0.85 -18.80 -2.15
N CYS A 121 0.98 -19.48 -3.27
CA CYS A 121 1.69 -20.74 -3.40
C CYS A 121 3.04 -20.52 -4.04
N LEU A 122 4.10 -21.11 -3.45
CA LEU A 122 5.46 -21.05 -3.99
C LEU A 122 5.87 -22.33 -4.73
N LYS A 123 4.94 -23.26 -4.96
CA LYS A 123 5.22 -24.44 -5.78
C LYS A 123 5.49 -24.01 -7.22
N PRO A 124 6.61 -24.40 -7.82
CA PRO A 124 6.90 -24.09 -9.22
C PRO A 124 5.75 -24.49 -10.14
N GLY A 125 5.32 -23.56 -11.00
CA GLY A 125 4.21 -23.75 -11.93
C GLY A 125 2.80 -23.63 -11.32
N CYS A 126 2.68 -23.34 -10.02
CA CYS A 126 1.41 -23.01 -9.38
C CYS A 126 1.32 -21.51 -9.19
N GLY A 127 0.43 -20.86 -9.94
CA GLY A 127 0.22 -19.41 -9.87
C GLY A 127 -0.87 -18.99 -8.86
N TRP A 128 -1.29 -19.89 -7.97
CA TRP A 128 -2.37 -19.57 -7.05
C TRP A 128 -1.98 -18.47 -6.06
N HIS A 129 -2.81 -17.48 -5.95
CA HIS A 129 -2.72 -16.41 -4.96
C HIS A 129 -4.11 -15.89 -4.60
N ARG A 130 -4.25 -15.34 -3.40
CA ARG A 130 -5.49 -14.75 -2.88
C ARG A 130 -5.17 -13.49 -2.11
N TRP A 131 -6.02 -12.48 -2.28
CA TRP A 131 -6.08 -11.32 -1.40
C TRP A 131 -7.36 -11.41 -0.56
N GLU A 132 -7.20 -11.53 0.72
CA GLU A 132 -8.30 -11.56 1.66
C GLU A 132 -8.32 -10.28 2.47
N GLN A 133 -9.48 -9.64 2.52
CA GLN A 133 -9.65 -8.47 3.36
C GLN A 133 -9.85 -8.94 4.80
N VAL A 134 -9.01 -8.47 5.72
CA VAL A 134 -9.08 -8.81 7.14
C VAL A 134 -9.46 -7.57 7.94
N ASP A 135 -10.40 -7.70 8.86
CA ASP A 135 -10.71 -6.64 9.81
C ASP A 135 -9.61 -6.55 10.88
N SER A 136 -8.60 -5.73 10.61
CA SER A 136 -7.53 -5.46 11.57
C SER A 136 -7.74 -4.09 12.23
N ALA A 137 -7.67 -4.05 13.54
CA ALA A 137 -7.72 -2.81 14.32
C ALA A 137 -6.35 -2.09 14.24
N TRP A 138 -6.15 -1.27 13.22
CA TRP A 138 -4.90 -0.56 12.98
C TRP A 138 -5.10 0.95 13.01
N ASN A 139 -4.59 1.61 14.04
CA ASN A 139 -4.89 3.01 14.35
C ASN A 139 -3.98 4.06 13.67
N ASP A 140 -2.94 3.68 12.89
CA ASP A 140 -1.96 4.64 12.36
C ASP A 140 -1.86 4.69 10.83
N GLU A 141 -2.76 4.06 10.09
CA GLU A 141 -2.68 4.04 8.63
C GLU A 141 -3.78 4.87 7.98
N TYR A 142 -3.41 5.56 6.93
CA TYR A 142 -4.31 6.41 6.16
C TYR A 142 -4.14 6.18 4.66
N VAL A 143 -5.21 6.41 3.92
CA VAL A 143 -5.16 6.65 2.47
C VAL A 143 -4.84 8.11 2.26
N GLU A 144 -3.84 8.40 1.46
CA GLU A 144 -3.53 9.75 1.02
C GLU A 144 -4.02 9.96 -0.41
N ILE A 145 -4.85 10.98 -0.59
CA ILE A 145 -5.34 11.44 -1.88
C ILE A 145 -4.72 12.80 -2.13
N SER A 146 -3.94 12.90 -3.19
CA SER A 146 -3.31 14.14 -3.63
C SER A 146 -3.97 14.63 -4.90
N VAL A 147 -4.44 15.88 -4.90
CA VAL A 147 -5.03 16.54 -6.07
C VAL A 147 -4.19 17.76 -6.38
N ALA A 148 -3.46 17.71 -7.48
CA ALA A 148 -2.54 18.78 -7.89
C ALA A 148 -3.02 19.44 -9.19
N ASP A 149 -2.89 20.77 -9.27
CA ASP A 149 -3.09 21.56 -10.48
C ASP A 149 -1.87 22.44 -10.78
N ASP A 150 -1.72 22.84 -12.01
CA ASP A 150 -0.74 23.79 -12.54
C ASP A 150 -1.34 25.21 -12.72
N GLY A 151 -2.26 25.57 -11.85
CA GLY A 151 -2.96 26.86 -11.90
C GLY A 151 -2.16 28.03 -11.35
N CYS A 152 -2.84 29.13 -11.08
CA CYS A 152 -2.21 30.36 -10.60
C CYS A 152 -1.65 30.27 -9.16
N GLY A 153 -1.94 29.21 -8.44
CA GLY A 153 -1.59 29.06 -7.02
C GLY A 153 -2.42 29.96 -6.10
N ILE A 154 -2.18 29.81 -4.79
CA ILE A 154 -2.89 30.53 -3.72
C ILE A 154 -1.87 31.30 -2.88
N PRO A 155 -2.08 32.62 -2.66
CA PRO A 155 -1.22 33.40 -1.79
C PRO A 155 -1.24 32.88 -0.34
N LYS A 156 -0.08 32.92 0.34
CA LYS A 156 0.05 32.46 1.73
C LYS A 156 -0.95 33.13 2.69
N SER A 157 -1.30 34.39 2.44
CA SER A 157 -2.29 35.12 3.25
C SER A 157 -3.71 34.56 3.17
N GLN A 158 -4.03 33.77 2.16
CA GLN A 158 -5.36 33.17 1.96
C GLN A 158 -5.41 31.71 2.42
N LEU A 159 -4.26 31.05 2.66
CA LEU A 159 -4.24 29.65 3.05
C LEU A 159 -4.92 29.39 4.40
N SER A 160 -4.84 30.33 5.34
CA SER A 160 -5.40 30.19 6.70
C SER A 160 -6.93 30.23 6.71
N THR A 161 -7.58 30.88 5.74
CA THR A 161 -9.04 31.02 5.67
C THR A 161 -9.66 30.18 4.56
N LEU A 162 -8.86 29.36 3.91
CA LEU A 162 -9.25 28.62 2.70
C LEU A 162 -10.44 27.68 2.90
N PHE A 163 -10.58 27.11 4.09
CA PHE A 163 -11.67 26.18 4.44
C PHE A 163 -12.84 26.86 5.18
N GLU A 164 -12.78 28.17 5.38
CA GLU A 164 -13.90 28.92 5.97
C GLU A 164 -15.06 29.02 4.97
N PRO A 165 -16.31 28.79 5.41
CA PRO A 165 -17.49 28.95 4.55
C PRO A 165 -17.56 30.33 3.94
N PHE A 166 -18.04 30.42 2.70
CA PHE A 166 -18.24 31.68 1.93
C PHE A 166 -16.94 32.39 1.53
N THR A 167 -15.78 31.78 1.77
CA THR A 167 -14.49 32.29 1.27
C THR A 167 -14.32 31.92 -0.21
N SER A 168 -14.30 32.93 -1.09
CA SER A 168 -14.12 32.74 -2.53
C SER A 168 -13.33 33.89 -3.14
N THR A 169 -12.35 33.53 -3.95
CA THR A 169 -11.59 34.48 -4.80
C THR A 169 -12.23 34.70 -6.17
N LYS A 170 -13.27 33.90 -6.51
CA LYS A 170 -13.95 33.94 -7.83
C LYS A 170 -15.06 35.00 -7.96
N GLY A 171 -15.20 35.92 -7.00
CA GLY A 171 -16.23 36.94 -7.00
C GLY A 171 -17.66 36.35 -7.03
N GLN A 172 -18.58 36.96 -7.81
CA GLN A 172 -19.98 36.51 -7.88
C GLN A 172 -20.19 35.10 -8.50
N GLY A 173 -19.17 34.45 -8.99
CA GLY A 173 -19.26 33.11 -9.66
C GLY A 173 -18.96 31.92 -8.73
N GLY A 174 -18.58 32.13 -7.47
CA GLY A 174 -18.26 31.05 -6.55
C GLY A 174 -18.98 31.16 -5.22
N THR A 175 -19.66 30.11 -4.77
CA THR A 175 -20.39 30.11 -3.48
C THR A 175 -19.48 30.11 -2.26
N GLY A 176 -18.18 29.80 -2.43
CA GLY A 176 -17.21 29.64 -1.32
C GLY A 176 -17.53 28.50 -0.36
N LEU A 177 -18.41 27.56 -0.75
CA LEU A 177 -18.82 26.44 0.10
C LEU A 177 -18.07 25.14 -0.20
N GLY A 178 -17.46 25.00 -1.39
CA GLY A 178 -16.89 23.74 -1.86
C GLY A 178 -15.81 23.18 -0.92
N LEU A 179 -14.82 23.98 -0.56
CA LEU A 179 -13.73 23.53 0.32
C LEU A 179 -14.18 23.33 1.77
N ALA A 180 -15.12 24.15 2.26
CA ALA A 180 -15.71 23.96 3.59
C ALA A 180 -16.49 22.64 3.69
N VAL A 181 -17.25 22.29 2.64
CA VAL A 181 -17.96 20.99 2.56
C VAL A 181 -16.95 19.84 2.46
N THR A 182 -15.92 19.98 1.63
CA THR A 182 -14.87 18.97 1.52
C THR A 182 -14.18 18.74 2.85
N TRP A 183 -13.84 19.80 3.57
CA TRP A 183 -13.27 19.73 4.91
C TRP A 183 -14.19 18.99 5.88
N GLY A 184 -15.49 19.31 5.91
CA GLY A 184 -16.47 18.63 6.75
C GLY A 184 -16.64 17.14 6.42
N ILE A 185 -16.57 16.76 5.14
CA ILE A 185 -16.59 15.35 4.75
C ILE A 185 -15.35 14.61 5.26
N VAL A 186 -14.16 15.19 5.08
CA VAL A 186 -12.89 14.62 5.53
C VAL A 186 -12.88 14.49 7.06
N ASP A 187 -13.32 15.52 7.79
CA ASP A 187 -13.41 15.55 9.25
C ASP A 187 -14.38 14.48 9.79
N ASN A 188 -15.54 14.31 9.17
CA ASN A 188 -16.50 13.24 9.51
C ASN A 188 -15.94 11.82 9.32
N HIS A 189 -14.88 11.68 8.54
CA HIS A 189 -14.13 10.42 8.36
C HIS A 189 -12.87 10.37 9.22
N ASN A 190 -12.76 11.21 10.25
CA ASN A 190 -11.57 11.36 11.09
C ASN A 190 -10.30 11.61 10.29
N GLY A 191 -10.43 12.21 9.11
CA GLY A 191 -9.33 12.51 8.21
C GLY A 191 -8.75 13.90 8.44
N THR A 192 -7.71 14.20 7.68
CA THR A 192 -7.09 15.53 7.61
C THR A 192 -6.98 16.01 6.18
N ILE A 193 -7.10 17.31 5.96
CA ILE A 193 -6.85 17.94 4.67
C ILE A 193 -5.82 19.05 4.85
N SER A 194 -4.83 19.07 4.00
CA SER A 194 -3.80 20.12 3.94
C SER A 194 -3.65 20.64 2.52
N VAL A 195 -3.03 21.81 2.39
CA VAL A 195 -2.82 22.46 1.11
C VAL A 195 -1.37 22.94 1.02
N GLU A 196 -0.74 22.67 -0.12
CA GLU A 196 0.55 23.23 -0.52
C GLU A 196 0.31 24.03 -1.79
N SER A 197 0.72 25.30 -1.80
CA SER A 197 0.50 26.15 -2.96
C SER A 197 1.58 27.23 -3.10
N GLU A 198 1.96 27.47 -4.33
CA GLU A 198 2.89 28.51 -4.71
C GLU A 198 2.31 29.32 -5.88
N VAL A 199 2.31 30.65 -5.74
CA VAL A 199 1.75 31.57 -6.75
C VAL A 199 2.55 31.43 -8.05
N GLY A 200 1.87 31.19 -9.15
CA GLY A 200 2.46 31.01 -10.47
C GLY A 200 2.94 29.58 -10.77
N VAL A 201 2.85 28.66 -9.79
CA VAL A 201 3.24 27.25 -9.95
C VAL A 201 2.03 26.33 -9.92
N GLY A 202 1.13 26.49 -8.93
CA GLY A 202 -0.06 25.67 -8.80
C GLY A 202 -0.43 25.37 -7.34
N THR A 203 -1.37 24.44 -7.17
CA THR A 203 -1.87 24.03 -5.86
C THR A 203 -1.97 22.52 -5.76
N THR A 204 -1.62 21.98 -4.59
CA THR A 204 -1.80 20.58 -4.25
C THR A 204 -2.60 20.48 -2.95
N PHE A 205 -3.75 19.82 -3.02
CA PHE A 205 -4.52 19.42 -1.85
C PHE A 205 -4.14 17.98 -1.47
N ILE A 206 -3.88 17.76 -0.19
CA ILE A 206 -3.49 16.45 0.35
C ILE A 206 -4.54 16.05 1.40
N ILE A 207 -5.30 15.02 1.12
CA ILE A 207 -6.32 14.47 2.00
C ILE A 207 -5.80 13.16 2.56
N ARG A 208 -5.86 13.01 3.89
CA ARG A 208 -5.53 11.76 4.59
C ARG A 208 -6.74 11.25 5.33
N ILE A 209 -7.20 10.06 4.99
CA ILE A 209 -8.33 9.40 5.64
C ILE A 209 -7.79 8.17 6.36
N PRO A 210 -7.96 8.05 7.69
CA PRO A 210 -7.55 6.87 8.42
C PRO A 210 -8.30 5.65 7.92
N VAL A 211 -7.62 4.52 7.92
CA VAL A 211 -8.18 3.24 7.52
C VAL A 211 -8.29 2.40 8.78
N GLY A 212 -9.44 2.39 9.34
CA GLY A 212 -9.73 1.70 10.57
C GLY A 212 -11.13 2.02 11.04
N PRO A 213 -11.68 1.20 11.95
CA PRO A 213 -12.99 1.48 12.54
C PRO A 213 -13.01 2.84 13.22
#